data_7019fda18fc1bb291a1249ae021af480
#
_entry.id   7019fda18fc1bb291a1249ae021af480
#
_cell.length_a   1.000
_cell.length_b   1.000
_cell.length_c   1.000
_cell.angle_alpha   90.00
_cell.angle_beta   90.00
_cell.angle_gamma   90.00
#
_symmetry.space_group_name_H-M   'P 1'
#
loop_
_entity.id
_entity.type
_entity.pdbx_description
1 polymer ?
#
loop_
_entity_poly.entity_id
_entity_poly.type
_entity_poly.pdbx_seq_one_letter_code
_entity_poly.pdbx_strand_id
1 'polypeptide(L)'
;MMMNSMSRTMRGFILGIVAVLVFSVFPVFKAQAAEACTEPAWSSSAVYGGGNIVSHNGHAWKAKWWTQGEVPGTTGQWGVWEDLGACNPGTPPVDPPVDPPVDPPVDPPVDPPLPGSRMYVAYASSWNTSIYDLTTANVPNYITHVNLAFVRPDTTYARGSYAFDQAVAGLEFVEGATTPNGQRKFTSQQSLDLRNNIAALRARGTKAFLSVGGWSYSQGSQWSGFNAKNIVDLAQDLGVAGVDIDWESSGSSCNKGTAAQFSCSKDGEIAGIITSLYNEINARNANLQISIAGWSTGAYYVKGTPFEEGKVQWGSPFGGTMYRVVKDHGSKINFINLMSYDGGIYYDPREGYESYKAIYNGPINMGMQIAPEGSGGAVLQLNAAPGTVYDAEMMNGQNNIATQYYNVETMVNYIKNKGKANDGFMLWQLWKQRVHQPAPSGAANENSAGQYVCRNLPLPGDCNQTIPSLPKL
;
A
#
# COMPACT_ATOMS: atom_id res chain seq x y z
N MET A 1 45.37 -41.49 -51.03
CA MET A 1 46.60 -41.78 -51.80
C MET A 1 47.77 -41.28 -51.00
N MET A 2 48.52 -42.21 -50.51
CA MET A 2 49.94 -42.23 -50.21
C MET A 2 50.53 -41.12 -49.35
N MET A 3 50.91 -41.44 -48.05
CA MET A 3 52.24 -42.12 -47.75
C MET A 3 53.41 -41.20 -48.06
N ASN A 4 54.36 -40.92 -47.22
CA ASN A 4 55.19 -41.65 -46.27
C ASN A 4 56.10 -40.61 -45.60
N SER A 5 56.51 -40.70 -44.41
CA SER A 5 57.42 -41.65 -43.77
C SER A 5 58.82 -41.14 -43.50
N MET A 6 59.23 -41.27 -42.27
CA MET A 6 60.60 -41.59 -41.80
C MET A 6 61.71 -40.52 -41.91
N SER A 7 62.65 -40.38 -41.03
CA SER A 7 63.18 -41.14 -39.88
C SER A 7 64.56 -40.58 -39.48
N ARG A 8 64.92 -40.61 -38.17
CA ARG A 8 66.29 -40.85 -37.60
C ARG A 8 67.50 -40.01 -38.09
N THR A 9 68.38 -39.55 -37.27
CA THR A 9 69.25 -40.20 -36.28
C THR A 9 70.12 -39.18 -35.52
N MET A 10 70.18 -39.26 -34.29
CA MET A 10 71.22 -39.47 -33.29
C MET A 10 72.69 -39.24 -33.68
N ARG A 11 73.38 -38.40 -32.88
CA ARG A 11 74.77 -38.47 -32.36
C ARG A 11 75.04 -37.08 -31.72
N GLY A 12 75.27 -36.87 -30.54
CA GLY A 12 76.14 -37.28 -29.48
C GLY A 12 77.53 -36.62 -29.58
N PHE A 13 77.75 -35.59 -28.73
CA PHE A 13 79.06 -35.30 -28.20
C PHE A 13 79.02 -34.65 -26.88
N ILE A 14 79.71 -35.19 -25.92
CA ILE A 14 79.99 -34.74 -24.55
C ILE A 14 81.15 -33.73 -24.65
N LEU A 15 81.09 -32.59 -23.92
CA LEU A 15 82.19 -32.12 -23.05
C LEU A 15 81.86 -30.69 -22.52
N GLY A 16 82.13 -30.53 -21.27
CA GLY A 16 82.67 -29.33 -20.74
C GLY A 16 81.84 -28.62 -19.68
N ILE A 17 81.97 -29.07 -18.44
CA ILE A 17 81.51 -28.31 -17.23
C ILE A 17 82.33 -27.04 -17.06
N VAL A 18 81.77 -25.89 -17.12
CA VAL A 18 82.26 -24.70 -16.40
C VAL A 18 81.08 -24.05 -15.66
N ALA A 19 81.04 -24.27 -14.38
CA ALA A 19 80.10 -23.61 -13.50
C ALA A 19 80.52 -22.15 -13.31
N VAL A 20 79.81 -21.24 -13.95
CA VAL A 20 79.84 -19.81 -13.59
C VAL A 20 78.60 -19.54 -12.76
N LEU A 21 78.85 -19.41 -11.44
CA LEU A 21 77.89 -18.89 -10.50
C LEU A 21 77.67 -17.37 -10.77
N VAL A 22 76.65 -17.07 -11.58
CA VAL A 22 76.15 -15.71 -11.69
C VAL A 22 75.14 -15.53 -10.56
N PHE A 23 75.55 -14.80 -9.51
CA PHE A 23 74.66 -14.26 -8.53
C PHE A 23 73.76 -13.21 -9.20
N SER A 24 72.57 -13.66 -9.62
CA SER A 24 71.49 -12.73 -10.00
C SER A 24 71.01 -12.05 -8.75
N VAL A 25 71.40 -10.82 -8.51
CA VAL A 25 70.78 -9.93 -7.51
C VAL A 25 69.43 -9.51 -8.10
N PHE A 26 68.40 -10.27 -7.80
CA PHE A 26 66.99 -9.79 -8.01
C PHE A 26 66.75 -8.66 -7.00
N PRO A 27 66.31 -7.47 -7.44
CA PRO A 27 65.83 -6.45 -6.52
C PRO A 27 64.63 -7.04 -5.82
N VAL A 28 64.71 -7.20 -4.50
CA VAL A 28 63.54 -7.49 -3.66
C VAL A 28 62.71 -6.21 -3.66
N PHE A 29 61.72 -6.15 -4.53
CA PHE A 29 60.64 -5.17 -4.37
C PHE A 29 59.97 -5.43 -3.03
N LYS A 30 60.24 -4.61 -2.03
CA LYS A 30 59.40 -4.52 -0.84
C LYS A 30 58.02 -4.14 -1.35
N ALA A 31 57.06 -5.05 -1.28
CA ALA A 31 55.65 -4.72 -1.41
C ALA A 31 55.37 -3.69 -0.31
N GLN A 32 55.16 -2.45 -0.69
CA GLN A 32 54.71 -1.42 0.22
C GLN A 32 53.29 -1.77 0.55
N ALA A 33 52.99 -2.02 1.84
CA ALA A 33 51.64 -2.26 2.29
C ALA A 33 50.76 -1.09 1.84
N ALA A 34 49.65 -1.37 1.14
CA ALA A 34 48.73 -0.33 0.75
C ALA A 34 48.25 0.42 2.01
N GLU A 35 48.23 1.72 1.95
CA GLU A 35 47.79 2.60 3.02
C GLU A 35 46.32 2.31 3.34
N ALA A 36 45.90 2.43 4.59
CA ALA A 36 44.53 2.16 4.98
C ALA A 36 43.53 3.09 4.24
N CYS A 37 42.39 2.57 3.81
CA CYS A 37 41.33 3.39 3.25
C CYS A 37 40.79 4.33 4.35
N THR A 38 41.05 5.63 4.22
CA THR A 38 40.60 6.66 5.17
C THR A 38 39.27 7.27 4.77
N GLU A 39 38.81 6.98 3.57
CA GLU A 39 37.61 7.57 3.00
C GLU A 39 36.36 6.77 3.39
N PRO A 40 35.20 7.45 3.53
CA PRO A 40 33.95 6.76 3.82
C PRO A 40 33.63 5.64 2.83
N ALA A 41 33.08 4.54 3.29
CA ALA A 41 32.65 3.47 2.40
C ALA A 41 31.54 3.98 1.46
N TRP A 42 31.60 3.56 0.20
CA TRP A 42 30.55 3.83 -0.77
C TRP A 42 29.22 3.22 -0.33
N SER A 43 28.14 3.94 -0.56
CA SER A 43 26.78 3.47 -0.29
C SER A 43 25.89 3.71 -1.51
N SER A 44 25.09 2.71 -1.89
CA SER A 44 24.15 2.81 -3.02
C SER A 44 23.03 3.84 -2.80
N SER A 45 22.73 4.18 -1.55
CA SER A 45 21.70 5.15 -1.19
C SER A 45 22.23 6.58 -1.05
N ALA A 46 23.56 6.77 -0.97
CA ALA A 46 24.15 8.09 -0.80
C ALA A 46 24.27 8.82 -2.14
N VAL A 47 24.12 10.14 -2.09
CA VAL A 47 24.36 11.04 -3.22
C VAL A 47 25.79 11.54 -3.16
N TYR A 48 26.50 11.49 -4.28
CA TYR A 48 27.86 11.96 -4.41
C TYR A 48 27.95 13.06 -5.47
N GLY A 49 28.49 14.18 -5.11
CA GLY A 49 28.83 15.27 -6.05
C GLY A 49 30.22 15.11 -6.63
N GLY A 50 30.51 15.79 -7.73
CA GLY A 50 31.87 15.82 -8.31
C GLY A 50 32.91 16.25 -7.28
N GLY A 51 33.96 15.42 -7.12
CA GLY A 51 34.99 15.60 -6.13
C GLY A 51 34.83 14.78 -4.84
N ASN A 52 33.66 14.20 -4.56
CA ASN A 52 33.52 13.30 -3.40
C ASN A 52 34.37 12.06 -3.58
N ILE A 53 35.02 11.62 -2.51
CA ILE A 53 35.88 10.42 -2.50
C ILE A 53 35.27 9.40 -1.54
N VAL A 54 35.26 8.14 -1.98
CA VAL A 54 34.72 7.00 -1.23
C VAL A 54 35.66 5.81 -1.33
N SER A 55 35.59 4.87 -0.39
CA SER A 55 36.24 3.57 -0.50
C SER A 55 35.26 2.51 -0.98
N HIS A 56 35.70 1.66 -1.92
CA HIS A 56 34.91 0.53 -2.40
C HIS A 56 35.83 -0.58 -2.91
N ASN A 57 35.60 -1.83 -2.48
CA ASN A 57 36.37 -3.00 -2.88
C ASN A 57 37.90 -2.84 -2.79
N GLY A 58 38.38 -2.20 -1.73
CA GLY A 58 39.83 -2.03 -1.53
C GLY A 58 40.47 -0.96 -2.40
N HIS A 59 39.69 -0.06 -3.00
CA HIS A 59 40.16 1.09 -3.76
C HIS A 59 39.50 2.36 -3.24
N ALA A 60 40.16 3.50 -3.39
CA ALA A 60 39.61 4.83 -3.24
C ALA A 60 39.08 5.31 -4.60
N TRP A 61 37.88 5.87 -4.61
CA TRP A 61 37.18 6.30 -5.82
C TRP A 61 36.70 7.73 -5.70
N LYS A 62 36.91 8.54 -6.71
CA LYS A 62 36.46 9.92 -6.76
C LYS A 62 35.32 10.08 -7.77
N ALA A 63 34.23 10.68 -7.36
CA ALA A 63 33.15 11.04 -8.26
C ALA A 63 33.61 12.20 -9.18
N LYS A 64 33.49 12.02 -10.50
CA LYS A 64 33.83 13.04 -11.51
C LYS A 64 32.72 14.11 -11.61
N TRP A 65 31.47 13.67 -11.43
CA TRP A 65 30.27 14.49 -11.42
C TRP A 65 29.23 13.87 -10.50
N TRP A 66 28.02 14.41 -10.47
CA TRP A 66 26.96 13.92 -9.61
C TRP A 66 26.56 12.47 -9.94
N THR A 67 26.41 11.63 -8.90
CA THR A 67 25.96 10.23 -9.02
C THR A 67 25.23 9.76 -7.76
N GLN A 68 24.34 8.80 -7.96
CA GLN A 68 23.69 8.02 -6.90
C GLN A 68 23.43 6.60 -7.42
N GLY A 69 23.76 5.60 -6.63
CA GLY A 69 23.53 4.21 -6.98
C GLY A 69 24.52 3.57 -7.98
N GLU A 70 25.37 4.34 -8.67
CA GLU A 70 26.40 3.78 -9.55
C GLU A 70 27.55 3.20 -8.74
N VAL A 71 27.81 1.92 -8.90
CA VAL A 71 28.84 1.21 -8.14
C VAL A 71 30.23 1.56 -8.66
N PRO A 72 31.17 2.02 -7.81
CA PRO A 72 32.54 2.29 -8.22
C PRO A 72 33.19 1.05 -8.87
N GLY A 73 33.90 1.28 -9.97
CA GLY A 73 34.61 0.22 -10.69
C GLY A 73 33.83 -0.54 -11.74
N THR A 74 32.51 -0.30 -11.88
CA THR A 74 31.65 -1.06 -12.82
C THR A 74 31.47 -0.41 -14.19
N THR A 75 31.73 0.89 -14.32
CA THR A 75 31.43 1.69 -15.53
C THR A 75 32.66 2.06 -16.38
N GLY A 76 33.84 1.56 -16.05
CA GLY A 76 35.08 1.77 -16.79
C GLY A 76 35.57 3.23 -16.77
N GLN A 77 36.56 3.56 -17.61
CA GLN A 77 37.21 4.89 -17.59
C GLN A 77 36.28 6.06 -17.95
N TRP A 78 35.18 5.80 -18.63
CA TRP A 78 34.19 6.81 -19.01
C TRP A 78 33.04 6.92 -18.01
N GLY A 79 33.05 6.07 -16.97
CA GLY A 79 32.06 6.12 -15.89
C GLY A 79 32.27 7.30 -14.95
N VAL A 80 31.34 7.46 -14.03
CA VAL A 80 31.30 8.54 -13.04
C VAL A 80 32.45 8.46 -12.03
N TRP A 81 33.02 7.28 -11.81
CA TRP A 81 34.06 7.05 -10.81
C TRP A 81 35.46 7.01 -11.42
N GLU A 82 36.36 7.81 -10.85
CA GLU A 82 37.80 7.77 -11.12
C GLU A 82 38.49 6.92 -10.04
N ASP A 83 39.24 5.91 -10.44
CA ASP A 83 40.04 5.08 -9.53
C ASP A 83 41.26 5.84 -9.05
N LEU A 84 41.34 6.08 -7.76
CA LEU A 84 42.49 6.74 -7.13
C LEU A 84 43.59 5.77 -6.65
N GLY A 85 43.35 4.45 -6.79
CA GLY A 85 44.31 3.42 -6.42
C GLY A 85 43.84 2.53 -5.27
N ALA A 86 44.61 1.44 -5.09
CA ALA A 86 44.34 0.46 -4.03
C ALA A 86 44.61 1.02 -2.65
N CYS A 87 43.71 0.81 -1.72
CA CYS A 87 43.89 1.07 -0.29
C CYS A 87 43.57 -0.21 0.50
N ASN A 88 44.18 -0.40 1.64
CA ASN A 88 43.88 -1.53 2.50
C ASN A 88 42.63 -1.21 3.33
N PRO A 89 41.54 -1.96 3.24
CA PRO A 89 40.44 -1.82 4.17
C PRO A 89 41.00 -2.17 5.56
N GLY A 90 41.32 -1.13 6.35
CA GLY A 90 41.80 -1.30 7.71
C GLY A 90 40.83 -2.23 8.45
N THR A 91 41.36 -3.11 9.32
CA THR A 91 40.52 -3.85 10.26
C THR A 91 39.66 -2.82 10.99
N PRO A 92 38.33 -2.88 10.90
CA PRO A 92 37.47 -2.01 11.69
C PRO A 92 37.83 -2.17 13.16
N PRO A 93 37.73 -1.13 14.01
CA PRO A 93 37.70 -1.32 15.44
C PRO A 93 36.71 -2.45 15.73
N VAL A 94 37.07 -3.38 16.60
CA VAL A 94 36.19 -4.47 17.00
C VAL A 94 35.02 -3.82 17.73
N ASP A 95 33.98 -3.51 16.98
CA ASP A 95 32.67 -3.22 17.55
C ASP A 95 32.17 -4.49 18.24
N PRO A 96 31.43 -4.36 19.35
CA PRO A 96 30.81 -5.51 20.00
C PRO A 96 30.03 -6.32 18.95
N PRO A 97 29.90 -7.64 19.08
CA PRO A 97 29.52 -8.56 18.02
C PRO A 97 28.35 -8.02 17.22
N VAL A 98 28.62 -7.75 15.94
CA VAL A 98 27.61 -7.33 14.99
C VAL A 98 26.73 -8.54 14.72
N ASP A 99 25.48 -8.42 15.05
CA ASP A 99 24.44 -9.34 14.62
C ASP A 99 24.56 -9.61 13.10
N PRO A 100 24.13 -10.79 12.62
CA PRO A 100 24.19 -11.15 11.20
C PRO A 100 23.53 -10.06 10.36
N PRO A 101 23.90 -9.91 9.05
CA PRO A 101 23.50 -8.78 8.22
C PRO A 101 22.03 -8.46 8.42
N VAL A 102 21.80 -7.26 8.97
CA VAL A 102 20.46 -6.78 9.26
C VAL A 102 19.77 -6.68 7.91
N ASP A 103 18.76 -7.52 7.72
CA ASP A 103 17.73 -7.27 6.74
C ASP A 103 17.37 -5.77 6.75
N PRO A 104 17.04 -5.16 5.60
CA PRO A 104 16.63 -3.76 5.55
C PRO A 104 15.68 -3.51 6.72
N PRO A 105 15.82 -2.38 7.46
CA PRO A 105 15.28 -2.21 8.80
C PRO A 105 13.92 -2.89 8.90
N VAL A 106 13.87 -3.94 9.72
CA VAL A 106 12.61 -4.61 10.04
C VAL A 106 11.72 -3.50 10.54
N ASP A 107 10.63 -3.26 9.83
CA ASP A 107 9.65 -2.29 10.26
C ASP A 107 9.39 -2.50 11.76
N PRO A 108 9.45 -1.44 12.57
CA PRO A 108 9.11 -1.61 13.98
C PRO A 108 7.76 -2.30 14.06
N PRO A 109 7.56 -3.24 15.00
CA PRO A 109 6.31 -3.94 15.15
C PRO A 109 5.17 -2.93 15.06
N VAL A 110 4.20 -3.15 14.17
CA VAL A 110 2.96 -2.38 14.21
C VAL A 110 2.33 -2.75 15.54
N ASP A 111 2.44 -1.87 16.52
CA ASP A 111 1.75 -2.09 17.76
C ASP A 111 0.29 -2.39 17.45
N PRO A 112 -0.27 -3.48 17.97
CA PRO A 112 -1.70 -3.70 17.85
C PRO A 112 -2.39 -2.41 18.34
N PRO A 113 -3.48 -1.96 17.70
CA PRO A 113 -4.19 -0.78 18.15
C PRO A 113 -4.37 -0.87 19.65
N LEU A 114 -3.99 0.16 20.40
CA LEU A 114 -4.21 0.19 21.85
C LEU A 114 -5.66 -0.21 22.11
N PRO A 115 -5.94 -1.17 22.98
CA PRO A 115 -7.30 -1.61 23.25
C PRO A 115 -8.18 -0.39 23.55
N GLY A 116 -9.21 -0.16 22.71
CA GLY A 116 -10.12 0.96 22.85
C GLY A 116 -9.79 2.22 22.03
N SER A 117 -8.74 2.22 21.19
CA SER A 117 -8.54 3.33 20.25
C SER A 117 -9.45 3.15 19.03
N ARG A 118 -10.29 4.14 18.76
CA ARG A 118 -11.16 4.17 17.57
C ARG A 118 -10.37 4.56 16.34
N MET A 119 -10.85 4.13 15.18
CA MET A 119 -10.21 4.44 13.90
C MET A 119 -11.02 5.49 13.12
N TYR A 120 -10.31 6.34 12.38
CA TYR A 120 -10.85 7.11 11.29
C TYR A 120 -10.02 6.84 10.06
N VAL A 121 -10.57 6.03 9.17
CA VAL A 121 -9.93 5.58 7.93
C VAL A 121 -10.37 6.49 6.80
N ALA A 122 -9.46 6.96 5.94
CA ALA A 122 -9.81 7.78 4.79
C ALA A 122 -9.19 7.20 3.51
N TYR A 123 -9.98 7.09 2.45
CA TYR A 123 -9.47 6.69 1.15
C TYR A 123 -8.91 7.90 0.41
N ALA A 124 -7.75 7.73 -0.20
CA ALA A 124 -7.10 8.71 -1.06
C ALA A 124 -7.04 8.16 -2.48
N SER A 125 -7.82 8.77 -3.38
CA SER A 125 -7.90 8.35 -4.77
C SER A 125 -6.78 8.96 -5.60
N SER A 126 -6.03 8.13 -6.32
CA SER A 126 -4.90 8.56 -7.15
C SER A 126 -5.31 9.25 -8.46
N TRP A 127 -6.58 9.29 -8.79
CA TRP A 127 -7.11 9.93 -10.02
C TRP A 127 -7.70 11.32 -9.80
N ASN A 128 -7.91 11.73 -8.56
CA ASN A 128 -8.47 13.05 -8.23
C ASN A 128 -7.38 14.07 -7.90
N THR A 129 -6.44 13.65 -7.10
CA THR A 129 -5.29 14.44 -6.65
C THR A 129 -4.05 13.57 -6.68
N SER A 130 -2.89 14.19 -6.70
CA SER A 130 -1.64 13.43 -6.67
C SER A 130 -1.52 12.63 -5.36
N ILE A 131 -1.21 11.34 -5.48
CA ILE A 131 -0.93 10.49 -4.32
C ILE A 131 0.30 10.98 -3.52
N TYR A 132 1.15 11.80 -4.12
CA TYR A 132 2.30 12.43 -3.46
C TYR A 132 1.89 13.56 -2.52
N ASP A 133 0.65 14.04 -2.63
CA ASP A 133 0.07 15.01 -1.70
C ASP A 133 -0.33 14.39 -0.36
N LEU A 134 -0.16 13.09 -0.18
CA LEU A 134 -0.30 12.39 1.10
C LEU A 134 0.82 12.74 2.07
N THR A 135 0.91 14.01 2.43
CA THR A 135 1.91 14.53 3.36
C THR A 135 1.32 14.75 4.76
N THR A 136 2.18 14.91 5.74
CA THR A 136 1.75 15.27 7.10
C THR A 136 1.13 16.67 7.18
N ALA A 137 1.35 17.53 6.20
CA ALA A 137 0.72 18.84 6.10
C ALA A 137 -0.71 18.77 5.54
N ASN A 138 -0.97 17.81 4.66
CA ASN A 138 -2.22 17.71 3.92
C ASN A 138 -3.23 16.75 4.54
N VAL A 139 -2.76 15.80 5.35
CA VAL A 139 -3.61 14.82 6.04
C VAL A 139 -3.70 15.21 7.52
N PRO A 140 -4.87 15.57 8.06
CA PRO A 140 -5.05 15.84 9.48
C PRO A 140 -4.60 14.69 10.37
N ASN A 141 -4.05 15.00 11.54
CA ASN A 141 -3.51 14.00 12.45
C ASN A 141 -4.56 13.20 13.23
N TYR A 142 -5.84 13.56 13.13
CA TYR A 142 -6.95 12.74 13.62
C TYR A 142 -7.34 11.62 12.64
N ILE A 143 -6.84 11.64 11.41
CA ILE A 143 -6.98 10.52 10.46
C ILE A 143 -5.95 9.47 10.86
N THR A 144 -6.43 8.34 11.34
CA THR A 144 -5.58 7.26 11.86
C THR A 144 -5.06 6.33 10.77
N HIS A 145 -5.82 6.20 9.68
CA HIS A 145 -5.46 5.33 8.54
C HIS A 145 -5.77 6.02 7.21
N VAL A 146 -4.90 5.83 6.23
CA VAL A 146 -5.13 6.27 4.85
C VAL A 146 -4.99 5.07 3.91
N ASN A 147 -6.03 4.79 3.15
CA ASN A 147 -6.04 3.74 2.14
C ASN A 147 -5.69 4.33 0.77
N LEU A 148 -4.61 3.84 0.16
CA LEU A 148 -4.14 4.26 -1.18
C LEU A 148 -4.97 3.56 -2.26
N ALA A 149 -5.91 4.27 -2.86
CA ALA A 149 -6.86 3.72 -3.83
C ALA A 149 -6.46 4.06 -5.28
N PHE A 150 -6.27 3.11 -6.16
CA PHE A 150 -6.29 1.66 -5.97
C PHE A 150 -5.13 0.99 -6.68
N VAL A 151 -4.75 -0.20 -6.22
CA VAL A 151 -3.83 -1.08 -6.91
C VAL A 151 -4.62 -2.18 -7.60
N ARG A 152 -4.22 -2.55 -8.81
CA ARG A 152 -4.85 -3.66 -9.53
C ARG A 152 -4.57 -5.00 -8.84
N PRO A 153 -5.58 -5.89 -8.76
CA PRO A 153 -5.38 -7.23 -8.18
C PRO A 153 -4.30 -8.06 -8.87
N ASP A 154 -4.13 -7.90 -10.19
CA ASP A 154 -3.16 -8.62 -11.02
C ASP A 154 -1.79 -7.93 -11.12
N THR A 155 -1.49 -7.03 -10.18
CA THR A 155 -0.19 -6.34 -10.08
C THR A 155 0.97 -7.33 -10.09
N THR A 156 2.01 -7.01 -10.86
CA THR A 156 3.30 -7.69 -10.82
C THR A 156 4.34 -6.77 -10.20
N TYR A 157 5.09 -7.28 -9.23
CA TYR A 157 6.12 -6.53 -8.55
C TYR A 157 7.23 -7.46 -8.03
N ALA A 158 8.46 -7.01 -8.07
CA ALA A 158 9.61 -7.72 -7.52
C ALA A 158 10.13 -7.00 -6.27
N ARG A 159 10.17 -7.69 -5.15
CA ARG A 159 10.67 -7.17 -3.87
C ARG A 159 12.10 -6.64 -4.01
N GLY A 160 12.35 -5.47 -3.43
CA GLY A 160 13.66 -4.81 -3.45
C GLY A 160 13.99 -4.10 -4.76
N SER A 161 13.10 -4.13 -5.77
CA SER A 161 13.32 -3.40 -7.01
C SER A 161 13.11 -1.90 -6.83
N TYR A 162 12.21 -1.50 -5.93
CA TYR A 162 11.74 -0.12 -5.76
C TYR A 162 11.35 0.56 -7.08
N ALA A 163 11.01 -0.25 -8.08
CA ALA A 163 10.70 0.21 -9.43
C ALA A 163 9.21 0.61 -9.54
N PHE A 164 8.76 1.48 -8.65
CA PHE A 164 7.38 2.00 -8.67
C PHE A 164 7.13 2.88 -9.89
N ASP A 165 8.17 3.51 -10.44
CA ASP A 165 8.17 4.31 -11.66
C ASP A 165 8.16 3.46 -12.94
N GLN A 166 8.47 2.19 -12.84
CA GLN A 166 8.38 1.27 -13.96
C GLN A 166 6.90 0.93 -14.21
N ALA A 167 6.55 0.68 -15.46
CA ALA A 167 5.24 0.10 -15.76
C ALA A 167 5.24 -1.37 -15.33
N VAL A 168 5.09 -1.59 -14.07
CA VAL A 168 4.77 -2.91 -13.56
C VAL A 168 3.30 -3.17 -13.89
N ALA A 169 3.02 -4.27 -14.57
CA ALA A 169 1.65 -4.59 -14.96
C ALA A 169 0.76 -4.62 -13.71
N GLY A 170 -0.31 -3.85 -13.75
CA GLY A 170 -1.27 -3.76 -12.65
C GLY A 170 -0.92 -2.82 -11.50
N LEU A 171 0.21 -2.15 -11.52
CA LEU A 171 0.51 -1.07 -10.57
C LEU A 171 0.10 0.26 -11.18
N GLU A 172 -1.03 0.77 -10.76
CA GLU A 172 -1.61 1.98 -11.32
C GLU A 172 -1.91 3.02 -10.24
N PHE A 173 -0.91 3.49 -9.56
CA PHE A 173 -0.99 4.78 -8.88
C PHE A 173 -0.80 5.87 -9.92
N VAL A 174 -1.85 6.16 -10.69
CA VAL A 174 -1.72 7.03 -11.84
C VAL A 174 -2.33 8.38 -11.57
N GLU A 175 -1.54 9.39 -11.83
CA GLU A 175 -2.03 10.74 -11.91
C GLU A 175 -2.71 10.97 -13.26
N GLY A 176 -3.94 11.49 -13.24
CA GLY A 176 -4.65 11.94 -14.44
C GLY A 176 -4.97 10.83 -15.43
N ALA A 177 -5.27 9.63 -14.96
CA ALA A 177 -5.74 8.54 -15.81
C ALA A 177 -7.12 8.86 -16.37
N THR A 178 -7.16 9.46 -17.54
CA THR A 178 -8.40 9.64 -18.29
C THR A 178 -8.71 8.47 -19.21
N THR A 179 -7.72 7.64 -19.49
CA THR A 179 -7.83 6.47 -20.37
C THR A 179 -6.86 5.38 -19.95
N PRO A 180 -7.13 4.10 -20.27
CA PRO A 180 -6.19 3.01 -20.03
C PRO A 180 -4.79 3.22 -20.63
N ASN A 181 -4.68 4.04 -21.65
CA ASN A 181 -3.44 4.32 -22.37
C ASN A 181 -2.78 5.66 -21.99
N GLY A 182 -3.45 6.47 -21.18
CA GLY A 182 -2.99 7.81 -20.78
C GLY A 182 -2.41 7.88 -19.37
N GLN A 183 -2.14 6.75 -18.77
CA GLN A 183 -1.65 6.66 -17.41
C GLN A 183 -0.25 7.25 -17.26
N ARG A 184 -0.12 8.20 -16.35
CA ARG A 184 1.19 8.73 -16.00
C ARG A 184 1.89 7.73 -15.10
N LYS A 185 3.15 7.49 -15.40
CA LYS A 185 4.02 6.70 -14.54
C LYS A 185 4.66 7.58 -13.49
N PHE A 186 4.92 7.01 -12.33
CA PHE A 186 5.74 7.66 -11.34
C PHE A 186 7.15 7.87 -11.87
N THR A 187 7.71 9.02 -11.60
CA THR A 187 9.15 9.20 -11.71
C THR A 187 9.85 8.54 -10.52
N SER A 188 11.15 8.25 -10.65
CA SER A 188 11.93 7.71 -9.53
C SER A 188 11.90 8.64 -8.31
N GLN A 189 11.92 9.94 -8.53
CA GLN A 189 11.82 10.92 -7.44
C GLN A 189 10.45 10.86 -6.75
N GLN A 190 9.38 10.81 -7.52
CA GLN A 190 8.03 10.69 -6.98
C GLN A 190 7.86 9.41 -6.16
N SER A 191 8.41 8.29 -6.62
CA SER A 191 8.38 7.03 -5.87
C SER A 191 9.08 7.15 -4.51
N LEU A 192 10.22 7.85 -4.47
CA LEU A 192 10.94 8.15 -3.23
C LEU A 192 10.12 9.07 -2.32
N ASP A 193 9.51 10.11 -2.87
CA ASP A 193 8.68 11.05 -2.13
C ASP A 193 7.48 10.36 -1.50
N LEU A 194 6.80 9.46 -2.22
CA LEU A 194 5.68 8.68 -1.69
C LEU A 194 6.11 7.83 -0.48
N ARG A 195 7.24 7.12 -0.57
CA ARG A 195 7.78 6.34 0.55
C ARG A 195 8.11 7.21 1.76
N ASN A 196 8.75 8.36 1.53
CA ASN A 196 9.09 9.32 2.59
C ASN A 196 7.82 9.86 3.26
N ASN A 197 6.79 10.18 2.48
CA ASN A 197 5.51 10.65 2.99
C ASN A 197 4.81 9.57 3.84
N ILE A 198 4.79 8.32 3.37
CA ILE A 198 4.25 7.18 4.13
C ILE A 198 5.02 7.00 5.45
N ALA A 199 6.35 7.08 5.44
CA ALA A 199 7.17 7.00 6.64
C ALA A 199 6.89 8.15 7.62
N ALA A 200 6.73 9.38 7.12
CA ALA A 200 6.40 10.56 7.93
C ALA A 200 4.98 10.46 8.54
N LEU A 201 4.01 9.98 7.78
CA LEU A 201 2.66 9.70 8.28
C LEU A 201 2.70 8.66 9.41
N ARG A 202 3.43 7.56 9.20
CA ARG A 202 3.62 6.50 10.22
C ARG A 202 4.28 7.06 11.49
N ALA A 203 5.32 7.87 11.36
CA ALA A 203 6.02 8.46 12.50
C ALA A 203 5.13 9.31 13.41
N ARG A 204 4.06 9.89 12.88
CA ARG A 204 3.08 10.64 13.68
C ARG A 204 1.84 9.81 14.07
N GLY A 205 1.81 8.50 13.76
CA GLY A 205 0.75 7.57 14.13
C GLY A 205 -0.35 7.34 13.07
N THR A 206 -0.26 7.94 11.88
CA THR A 206 -1.18 7.65 10.76
C THR A 206 -0.63 6.50 9.92
N LYS A 207 -1.39 5.42 9.80
CA LYS A 207 -1.00 4.23 9.02
C LYS A 207 -1.47 4.33 7.59
N ALA A 208 -0.61 4.07 6.61
CA ALA A 208 -1.01 3.91 5.22
C ALA A 208 -1.29 2.44 4.90
N PHE A 209 -2.30 2.19 4.09
CA PHE A 209 -2.67 0.85 3.59
C PHE A 209 -2.71 0.88 2.06
N LEU A 210 -2.34 -0.23 1.46
CA LEU A 210 -2.46 -0.45 0.03
C LEU A 210 -3.86 -1.01 -0.26
N SER A 211 -4.74 -0.24 -0.88
CA SER A 211 -6.08 -0.73 -1.23
C SER A 211 -6.07 -1.35 -2.61
N VAL A 212 -6.50 -2.61 -2.68
CA VAL A 212 -6.47 -3.45 -3.89
C VAL A 212 -7.88 -3.66 -4.40
N GLY A 213 -8.10 -3.33 -5.67
CA GLY A 213 -9.39 -3.54 -6.35
C GLY A 213 -10.15 -2.26 -6.61
N GLY A 214 -11.23 -2.03 -5.89
CA GLY A 214 -12.20 -0.99 -6.19
C GLY A 214 -13.03 -1.29 -7.44
N TRP A 215 -14.04 -0.48 -7.70
CA TRP A 215 -14.93 -0.69 -8.84
C TRP A 215 -14.18 -0.80 -10.18
N SER A 216 -13.22 0.10 -10.43
CA SER A 216 -12.50 0.17 -11.70
C SER A 216 -11.69 -1.09 -12.02
N TYR A 217 -11.20 -1.80 -11.03
CA TYR A 217 -10.38 -3.00 -11.21
C TYR A 217 -11.08 -4.30 -10.82
N SER A 218 -12.40 -4.24 -10.64
CA SER A 218 -13.22 -5.41 -10.28
C SER A 218 -14.17 -5.87 -11.40
N GLN A 219 -14.25 -5.13 -12.52
CA GLN A 219 -15.21 -5.40 -13.59
C GLN A 219 -14.69 -6.31 -14.71
N GLY A 220 -13.44 -6.72 -14.63
CA GLY A 220 -12.79 -7.60 -15.60
C GLY A 220 -12.22 -8.88 -14.95
N SER A 221 -11.12 -9.35 -15.52
CA SER A 221 -10.43 -10.56 -15.05
C SER A 221 -9.34 -10.33 -14.01
N GLN A 222 -9.21 -9.10 -13.50
CA GLN A 222 -8.08 -8.72 -12.64
C GLN A 222 -7.97 -9.57 -11.37
N TRP A 223 -9.11 -9.90 -10.75
CA TRP A 223 -9.10 -10.74 -9.55
C TRP A 223 -8.69 -12.19 -9.81
N SER A 224 -8.88 -12.71 -11.03
CA SER A 224 -8.36 -14.03 -11.40
C SER A 224 -6.84 -14.07 -11.50
N GLY A 225 -6.21 -12.90 -11.68
CA GLY A 225 -4.76 -12.72 -11.68
C GLY A 225 -4.18 -12.32 -10.33
N PHE A 226 -4.98 -12.28 -9.25
CA PHE A 226 -4.53 -11.86 -7.93
C PHE A 226 -3.33 -12.68 -7.46
N ASN A 227 -2.28 -11.99 -7.04
CA ASN A 227 -1.06 -12.64 -6.55
C ASN A 227 -0.63 -12.00 -5.22
N ALA A 228 -0.90 -12.72 -4.13
CA ALA A 228 -0.60 -12.26 -2.77
C ALA A 228 0.89 -11.91 -2.59
N LYS A 229 1.81 -12.68 -3.21
CA LYS A 229 3.25 -12.42 -3.14
C LYS A 229 3.59 -11.03 -3.68
N ASN A 230 3.09 -10.69 -4.87
CA ASN A 230 3.38 -9.39 -5.49
C ASN A 230 2.80 -8.23 -4.68
N ILE A 231 1.61 -8.40 -4.13
CA ILE A 231 0.97 -7.39 -3.28
C ILE A 231 1.76 -7.19 -1.99
N VAL A 232 2.19 -8.26 -1.33
CA VAL A 232 3.01 -8.18 -0.10
C VAL A 232 4.38 -7.58 -0.39
N ASP A 233 5.03 -7.95 -1.50
CA ASP A 233 6.29 -7.36 -1.95
C ASP A 233 6.17 -5.84 -2.11
N LEU A 234 5.13 -5.39 -2.82
CA LEU A 234 4.86 -3.98 -3.04
C LEU A 234 4.55 -3.25 -1.72
N ALA A 235 3.70 -3.84 -0.88
CA ALA A 235 3.32 -3.25 0.42
C ALA A 235 4.53 -3.03 1.33
N GLN A 236 5.42 -4.02 1.40
CA GLN A 236 6.64 -3.92 2.20
C GLN A 236 7.62 -2.88 1.65
N ASP A 237 7.81 -2.82 0.33
CA ASP A 237 8.74 -1.85 -0.28
C ASP A 237 8.19 -0.41 -0.21
N LEU A 238 6.88 -0.22 -0.28
CA LEU A 238 6.24 1.07 -0.03
C LEU A 238 6.30 1.47 1.46
N GLY A 239 6.45 0.50 2.36
CA GLY A 239 6.45 0.75 3.79
C GLY A 239 5.05 1.01 4.37
N VAL A 240 3.99 0.48 3.76
CA VAL A 240 2.62 0.58 4.30
C VAL A 240 2.40 -0.37 5.47
N ALA A 241 1.40 -0.09 6.29
CA ALA A 241 1.08 -0.88 7.48
C ALA A 241 0.15 -2.06 7.20
N GLY A 242 -0.42 -2.14 5.99
CA GLY A 242 -1.34 -3.22 5.66
C GLY A 242 -1.85 -3.15 4.23
N VAL A 243 -2.71 -4.11 3.94
CA VAL A 243 -3.40 -4.26 2.66
C VAL A 243 -4.90 -4.26 2.93
N ASP A 244 -5.63 -3.46 2.18
CA ASP A 244 -7.08 -3.38 2.16
C ASP A 244 -7.59 -4.09 0.90
N ILE A 245 -8.58 -4.95 1.03
CA ILE A 245 -9.20 -5.66 -0.09
C ILE A 245 -10.54 -5.03 -0.38
N ASP A 246 -10.63 -4.39 -1.53
CA ASP A 246 -11.84 -3.76 -2.04
C ASP A 246 -12.37 -4.55 -3.24
N TRP A 247 -13.05 -5.67 -2.94
CA TRP A 247 -13.57 -6.58 -3.95
C TRP A 247 -14.96 -6.13 -4.38
N GLU A 248 -15.09 -5.68 -5.62
CA GLU A 248 -16.33 -5.10 -6.16
C GLU A 248 -16.79 -5.77 -7.47
N SER A 249 -16.44 -7.05 -7.67
CA SER A 249 -16.85 -7.74 -8.89
C SER A 249 -18.35 -8.03 -8.92
N SER A 250 -18.98 -7.71 -10.03
CA SER A 250 -20.37 -8.04 -10.29
C SER A 250 -20.58 -9.55 -10.49
N GLY A 251 -21.84 -9.99 -10.46
CA GLY A 251 -22.21 -11.38 -10.77
C GLY A 251 -22.12 -12.36 -9.61
N SER A 252 -22.02 -11.87 -8.37
CA SER A 252 -22.26 -12.72 -7.21
C SER A 252 -23.76 -13.04 -7.09
N SER A 253 -24.10 -14.30 -6.97
CA SER A 253 -25.46 -14.75 -6.68
C SER A 253 -25.47 -15.54 -5.38
N CYS A 254 -26.38 -15.20 -4.48
CA CYS A 254 -26.51 -15.85 -3.18
C CYS A 254 -27.79 -16.65 -3.10
N ASN A 255 -27.74 -17.84 -2.50
CA ASN A 255 -28.95 -18.52 -2.09
C ASN A 255 -29.51 -17.86 -0.82
N LYS A 256 -30.80 -17.73 -0.71
CA LYS A 256 -31.45 -17.15 0.49
C LYS A 256 -31.75 -18.25 1.54
N GLY A 257 -30.75 -19.04 1.91
CA GLY A 257 -30.84 -20.10 2.88
C GLY A 257 -30.67 -19.65 4.33
N THR A 258 -30.92 -20.58 5.27
CA THR A 258 -30.57 -20.37 6.68
C THR A 258 -29.06 -20.12 6.84
N ALA A 259 -28.64 -19.60 7.98
CA ALA A 259 -27.22 -19.29 8.26
C ALA A 259 -26.25 -20.48 7.99
N ALA A 260 -26.76 -21.72 8.17
CA ALA A 260 -25.96 -22.92 7.88
C ALA A 260 -25.88 -23.26 6.38
N GLN A 261 -26.88 -22.87 5.60
CA GLN A 261 -27.05 -23.22 4.18
C GLN A 261 -26.74 -22.03 3.26
N PHE A 262 -26.65 -20.82 3.82
CA PHE A 262 -26.41 -19.60 3.04
C PHE A 262 -25.04 -19.63 2.40
N SER A 263 -24.98 -19.38 1.09
CA SER A 263 -23.76 -19.28 0.34
C SER A 263 -23.95 -18.41 -0.90
N CYS A 264 -22.86 -17.81 -1.36
CA CYS A 264 -22.81 -17.04 -2.58
C CYS A 264 -21.80 -17.65 -3.56
N SER A 265 -22.05 -17.47 -4.85
CA SER A 265 -21.20 -18.03 -5.92
C SER A 265 -19.75 -17.53 -5.86
N LYS A 266 -19.48 -16.39 -5.21
CA LYS A 266 -18.17 -15.77 -5.07
C LYS A 266 -17.51 -15.95 -3.71
N ASP A 267 -18.12 -16.67 -2.78
CA ASP A 267 -17.55 -16.92 -1.45
C ASP A 267 -16.14 -17.51 -1.52
N GLY A 268 -15.94 -18.51 -2.38
CA GLY A 268 -14.64 -19.17 -2.54
C GLY A 268 -13.56 -18.27 -3.13
N GLU A 269 -13.92 -17.39 -4.06
CA GLU A 269 -12.99 -16.43 -4.66
C GLU A 269 -12.50 -15.42 -3.62
N ILE A 270 -13.42 -14.77 -2.92
CA ILE A 270 -13.08 -13.74 -1.91
C ILE A 270 -12.32 -14.37 -0.74
N ALA A 271 -12.78 -15.50 -0.23
CA ALA A 271 -12.11 -16.23 0.83
C ALA A 271 -10.70 -16.70 0.44
N GLY A 272 -10.52 -17.10 -0.83
CA GLY A 272 -9.21 -17.45 -1.40
C GLY A 272 -8.24 -16.28 -1.43
N ILE A 273 -8.70 -15.10 -1.83
CA ILE A 273 -7.91 -13.85 -1.83
C ILE A 273 -7.42 -13.53 -0.42
N ILE A 274 -8.34 -13.46 0.55
CA ILE A 274 -8.00 -13.14 1.94
C ILE A 274 -7.06 -14.19 2.54
N THR A 275 -7.32 -15.48 2.28
CA THR A 275 -6.52 -16.56 2.84
C THR A 275 -5.12 -16.59 2.23
N SER A 276 -4.96 -16.37 0.92
CA SER A 276 -3.65 -16.34 0.28
C SER A 276 -2.81 -15.15 0.78
N LEU A 277 -3.44 -13.98 0.94
CA LEU A 277 -2.78 -12.81 1.50
C LEU A 277 -2.34 -13.05 2.95
N TYR A 278 -3.24 -13.58 3.79
CA TYR A 278 -2.94 -13.92 5.18
C TYR A 278 -1.78 -14.92 5.30
N ASN A 279 -1.78 -15.96 4.47
CA ASN A 279 -0.72 -16.97 4.46
C ASN A 279 0.62 -16.39 4.02
N GLU A 280 0.63 -15.53 2.99
CA GLU A 280 1.83 -14.90 2.48
C GLU A 280 2.45 -13.95 3.54
N ILE A 281 1.63 -13.14 4.20
CA ILE A 281 2.05 -12.26 5.30
C ILE A 281 2.70 -13.07 6.42
N ASN A 282 2.04 -14.15 6.85
CA ASN A 282 2.55 -14.97 7.96
C ASN A 282 3.81 -15.77 7.59
N ALA A 283 3.88 -16.32 6.37
CA ALA A 283 5.04 -17.07 5.91
C ALA A 283 6.33 -16.23 5.89
N ARG A 284 6.19 -14.91 5.77
CA ARG A 284 7.32 -13.97 5.77
C ARG A 284 7.53 -13.25 7.10
N ASN A 285 6.69 -13.50 8.10
CA ASN A 285 6.61 -12.65 9.30
C ASN A 285 6.49 -11.16 8.94
N ALA A 286 5.80 -10.87 7.81
CA ALA A 286 5.55 -9.50 7.40
C ALA A 286 4.57 -8.86 8.36
N ASN A 287 4.95 -7.71 8.91
CA ASN A 287 4.11 -6.99 9.86
C ASN A 287 3.05 -6.16 9.14
N LEU A 288 2.15 -6.82 8.43
CA LEU A 288 1.08 -6.20 7.65
C LEU A 288 -0.29 -6.63 8.19
N GLN A 289 -1.18 -5.67 8.31
CA GLN A 289 -2.58 -5.90 8.64
C GLN A 289 -3.41 -6.12 7.38
N ILE A 290 -4.55 -6.81 7.51
CA ILE A 290 -5.53 -6.99 6.44
C ILE A 290 -6.80 -6.27 6.83
N SER A 291 -7.31 -5.39 5.97
CA SER A 291 -8.67 -4.87 6.05
C SER A 291 -9.46 -5.23 4.80
N ILE A 292 -10.76 -5.11 4.88
CA ILE A 292 -11.65 -5.26 3.73
C ILE A 292 -12.60 -4.08 3.63
N ALA A 293 -12.93 -3.64 2.41
CA ALA A 293 -14.10 -2.83 2.14
C ALA A 293 -15.33 -3.76 2.07
N GLY A 294 -16.18 -3.69 3.08
CA GLY A 294 -17.36 -4.52 3.16
C GLY A 294 -18.56 -3.87 2.47
N TRP A 295 -19.25 -4.59 1.60
CA TRP A 295 -20.46 -4.07 0.95
C TRP A 295 -21.56 -3.73 1.96
N SER A 296 -22.28 -2.62 1.71
CA SER A 296 -23.37 -2.11 2.56
C SER A 296 -24.36 -3.18 3.00
N THR A 297 -24.82 -3.99 2.07
CA THR A 297 -25.77 -5.08 2.28
C THR A 297 -25.13 -6.47 2.29
N GLY A 298 -23.81 -6.52 2.40
CA GLY A 298 -23.03 -7.75 2.25
C GLY A 298 -23.32 -8.85 3.28
N ALA A 299 -23.94 -8.52 4.42
CA ALA A 299 -24.36 -9.47 5.43
C ALA A 299 -25.89 -9.66 5.50
N TYR A 300 -26.62 -9.25 4.46
CA TYR A 300 -28.08 -9.36 4.36
C TYR A 300 -28.56 -10.67 3.74
N TYR A 301 -29.89 -10.86 3.74
CA TYR A 301 -30.64 -12.00 3.10
C TYR A 301 -30.44 -13.37 3.73
N VAL A 302 -29.81 -13.42 4.88
CA VAL A 302 -29.67 -14.69 5.60
C VAL A 302 -30.96 -15.02 6.34
N LYS A 303 -31.62 -16.10 5.94
CA LYS A 303 -32.91 -16.53 6.49
C LYS A 303 -32.85 -16.81 7.98
N GLY A 304 -33.83 -16.32 8.71
CA GLY A 304 -33.92 -16.47 10.16
C GLY A 304 -33.08 -15.47 10.95
N THR A 305 -32.47 -14.46 10.28
CA THR A 305 -31.82 -13.31 10.93
C THR A 305 -32.73 -12.08 10.87
N PRO A 306 -32.50 -11.07 11.74
CA PRO A 306 -33.20 -9.79 11.64
C PRO A 306 -32.95 -9.06 10.32
N PHE A 307 -31.98 -9.49 9.54
CA PHE A 307 -31.51 -8.85 8.28
C PHE A 307 -31.98 -9.62 7.04
N GLU A 308 -32.89 -10.58 7.18
CA GLU A 308 -33.35 -11.42 6.07
C GLU A 308 -33.89 -10.60 4.91
N GLU A 309 -34.72 -9.60 5.20
CA GLU A 309 -35.28 -8.70 4.19
C GLU A 309 -34.35 -7.51 3.89
N GLY A 310 -33.71 -6.96 4.92
CA GLY A 310 -32.93 -5.75 4.84
C GLY A 310 -33.73 -4.51 4.42
N LYS A 311 -33.23 -3.32 4.69
CA LYS A 311 -33.87 -2.07 4.24
C LYS A 311 -33.30 -1.64 2.88
N VAL A 312 -33.62 -2.35 1.85
CA VAL A 312 -33.17 -2.07 0.48
C VAL A 312 -34.34 -2.04 -0.48
N GLN A 313 -34.39 -1.02 -1.35
CA GLN A 313 -35.51 -0.89 -2.28
C GLN A 313 -35.43 -1.87 -3.46
N TRP A 314 -34.24 -2.06 -4.01
CA TRP A 314 -34.06 -2.78 -5.29
C TRP A 314 -33.34 -4.11 -5.16
N GLY A 315 -33.06 -4.54 -3.96
CA GLY A 315 -32.09 -5.61 -3.75
C GLY A 315 -30.70 -5.17 -4.21
N SER A 316 -29.76 -5.21 -3.32
CA SER A 316 -28.38 -4.92 -3.70
C SER A 316 -27.79 -6.08 -4.51
N PRO A 317 -27.08 -5.85 -5.63
CA PRO A 317 -26.39 -6.92 -6.35
C PRO A 317 -25.33 -7.62 -5.50
N PHE A 318 -24.96 -7.04 -4.37
CA PHE A 318 -23.97 -7.55 -3.43
C PHE A 318 -24.58 -8.05 -2.11
N GLY A 319 -25.91 -8.11 -2.02
CA GLY A 319 -26.61 -8.60 -0.84
C GLY A 319 -26.16 -10.01 -0.44
N GLY A 320 -25.68 -10.14 0.81
CA GLY A 320 -25.17 -11.40 1.34
C GLY A 320 -23.76 -11.80 0.96
N THR A 321 -23.14 -11.14 -0.01
CA THR A 321 -21.83 -11.52 -0.59
C THR A 321 -20.71 -11.61 0.44
N MET A 322 -20.77 -10.85 1.52
CA MET A 322 -19.73 -10.84 2.57
C MET A 322 -20.07 -11.73 3.77
N TYR A 323 -21.27 -12.30 3.83
CA TYR A 323 -21.71 -13.03 5.02
C TYR A 323 -20.80 -14.21 5.36
N ARG A 324 -20.61 -15.17 4.43
CA ARG A 324 -19.77 -16.35 4.64
C ARG A 324 -18.30 -15.98 4.78
N VAL A 325 -17.85 -15.06 3.96
CA VAL A 325 -16.45 -14.59 3.98
C VAL A 325 -16.08 -14.03 5.36
N VAL A 326 -16.88 -13.13 5.88
CA VAL A 326 -16.61 -12.50 7.19
C VAL A 326 -16.83 -13.49 8.33
N LYS A 327 -17.89 -14.29 8.28
CA LYS A 327 -18.19 -15.27 9.33
C LYS A 327 -17.10 -16.34 9.47
N ASP A 328 -16.63 -16.88 8.34
CA ASP A 328 -15.72 -18.04 8.35
C ASP A 328 -14.23 -17.61 8.33
N HIS A 329 -13.92 -16.43 7.81
CA HIS A 329 -12.54 -15.94 7.66
C HIS A 329 -12.25 -14.63 8.41
N GLY A 330 -13.20 -14.14 9.21
CA GLY A 330 -13.04 -12.88 9.96
C GLY A 330 -11.83 -12.84 10.89
N SER A 331 -11.36 -13.98 11.38
CA SER A 331 -10.14 -14.07 12.19
C SER A 331 -8.86 -13.69 11.43
N LYS A 332 -8.88 -13.65 10.09
CA LYS A 332 -7.78 -13.21 9.24
C LYS A 332 -7.85 -11.71 8.90
N ILE A 333 -8.94 -11.06 9.28
CA ILE A 333 -9.24 -9.66 8.96
C ILE A 333 -9.04 -8.84 10.23
N ASN A 334 -8.26 -7.77 10.17
CA ASN A 334 -7.97 -6.91 11.31
C ASN A 334 -9.09 -5.90 11.57
N PHE A 335 -9.72 -5.37 10.51
CA PHE A 335 -10.90 -4.50 10.59
C PHE A 335 -11.66 -4.44 9.27
N ILE A 336 -12.91 -4.00 9.33
CA ILE A 336 -13.78 -3.83 8.17
C ILE A 336 -14.06 -2.35 7.97
N ASN A 337 -13.85 -1.86 6.75
CA ASN A 337 -14.33 -0.57 6.26
C ASN A 337 -15.68 -0.81 5.59
N LEU A 338 -16.77 -0.61 6.34
CA LEU A 338 -18.10 -0.86 5.81
C LEU A 338 -18.51 0.26 4.86
N MET A 339 -18.74 -0.05 3.60
CA MET A 339 -19.28 0.88 2.61
C MET A 339 -20.76 1.15 2.93
N SER A 340 -21.03 1.98 3.94
CA SER A 340 -22.36 2.28 4.45
C SER A 340 -23.13 3.24 3.54
N TYR A 341 -23.04 2.99 2.23
CA TYR A 341 -23.65 3.75 1.15
C TYR A 341 -23.94 2.81 -0.03
N ASP A 342 -24.53 3.31 -1.09
CA ASP A 342 -24.88 2.54 -2.31
C ASP A 342 -25.70 1.25 -2.04
N GLY A 343 -26.43 1.23 -0.95
CA GLY A 343 -27.31 0.13 -0.55
C GLY A 343 -28.77 0.29 -1.02
N GLY A 344 -29.04 1.34 -1.78
CA GLY A 344 -30.40 1.69 -2.20
C GLY A 344 -31.05 2.75 -1.30
N ILE A 345 -32.18 3.31 -1.75
CA ILE A 345 -32.81 4.48 -1.12
C ILE A 345 -33.40 4.24 0.27
N TYR A 346 -33.61 2.98 0.64
CA TYR A 346 -34.09 2.62 1.98
C TYR A 346 -32.98 2.08 2.89
N TYR A 347 -31.75 2.03 2.41
CA TYR A 347 -30.63 1.53 3.18
C TYR A 347 -30.39 2.41 4.43
N ASP A 348 -30.17 1.74 5.57
CA ASP A 348 -29.82 2.37 6.82
C ASP A 348 -28.41 1.91 7.25
N PRO A 349 -27.41 2.81 7.33
CA PRO A 349 -26.06 2.48 7.77
C PRO A 349 -25.99 1.75 9.12
N ARG A 350 -26.93 2.04 10.02
CA ARG A 350 -26.99 1.42 11.33
C ARG A 350 -27.39 -0.06 11.24
N GLU A 351 -28.35 -0.39 10.36
CA GLU A 351 -28.74 -1.76 10.10
C GLU A 351 -27.60 -2.53 9.41
N GLY A 352 -26.93 -1.90 8.42
CA GLY A 352 -25.75 -2.46 7.79
C GLY A 352 -24.65 -2.76 8.80
N TYR A 353 -24.35 -1.85 9.69
CA TYR A 353 -23.39 -2.05 10.77
C TYR A 353 -23.78 -3.23 11.68
N GLU A 354 -25.04 -3.29 12.16
CA GLU A 354 -25.48 -4.38 13.03
C GLU A 354 -25.43 -5.76 12.33
N SER A 355 -25.66 -5.81 11.01
CA SER A 355 -25.56 -7.05 10.26
C SER A 355 -24.15 -7.63 10.26
N TYR A 356 -23.12 -6.78 10.11
CA TYR A 356 -21.72 -7.18 10.22
C TYR A 356 -21.30 -7.47 11.66
N LYS A 357 -21.76 -6.66 12.61
CA LYS A 357 -21.47 -6.86 14.04
C LYS A 357 -21.97 -8.22 14.56
N ALA A 358 -23.05 -8.74 13.98
CA ALA A 358 -23.59 -10.05 14.33
C ALA A 358 -22.66 -11.21 13.93
N ILE A 359 -21.73 -11.01 13.02
CA ILE A 359 -20.87 -12.07 12.45
C ILE A 359 -19.38 -11.78 12.59
N TYR A 360 -18.99 -10.59 13.07
CA TYR A 360 -17.60 -10.15 13.15
C TYR A 360 -17.26 -9.51 14.50
N ASN A 361 -16.22 -10.01 15.13
CA ASN A 361 -15.78 -9.53 16.45
C ASN A 361 -14.75 -8.37 16.39
N GLY A 362 -14.04 -8.23 15.26
CA GLY A 362 -13.07 -7.16 15.06
C GLY A 362 -13.72 -5.78 14.86
N PRO A 363 -12.91 -4.72 14.74
CA PRO A 363 -13.40 -3.36 14.52
C PRO A 363 -14.16 -3.21 13.20
N ILE A 364 -15.23 -2.41 13.23
CA ILE A 364 -16.00 -2.02 12.06
C ILE A 364 -16.00 -0.51 11.96
N ASN A 365 -15.55 0.03 10.84
CA ASN A 365 -15.58 1.45 10.52
C ASN A 365 -16.79 1.72 9.63
N MET A 366 -17.78 2.44 10.15
CA MET A 366 -18.97 2.81 9.39
C MET A 366 -18.61 3.83 8.31
N GLY A 367 -18.89 3.54 7.06
CA GLY A 367 -18.52 4.37 5.92
C GLY A 367 -19.41 5.58 5.76
N MET A 368 -18.80 6.68 5.38
CA MET A 368 -19.46 7.90 4.97
C MET A 368 -19.05 8.25 3.54
N GLN A 369 -20.01 8.20 2.63
CA GLN A 369 -19.84 8.77 1.30
C GLN A 369 -20.32 10.23 1.36
N ILE A 370 -19.40 11.15 1.17
CA ILE A 370 -19.70 12.57 1.23
C ILE A 370 -19.96 13.17 -0.14
N ALA A 371 -20.73 14.24 -0.17
CA ALA A 371 -20.93 15.02 -1.39
C ALA A 371 -19.66 15.79 -1.80
N PRO A 372 -19.50 16.14 -3.08
CA PRO A 372 -20.37 15.69 -4.19
C PRO A 372 -19.96 14.30 -4.69
N GLU A 373 -20.92 13.43 -4.91
CA GLU A 373 -20.72 12.12 -5.51
C GLU A 373 -21.54 11.99 -6.77
N GLY A 374 -20.92 11.59 -7.86
CA GLY A 374 -21.59 11.43 -9.16
C GLY A 374 -22.35 10.12 -9.34
N SER A 375 -22.21 9.18 -8.42
CA SER A 375 -22.95 7.91 -8.43
C SER A 375 -24.11 7.99 -7.46
N GLY A 376 -25.26 7.42 -7.77
CA GLY A 376 -26.53 7.55 -7.06
C GLY A 376 -26.59 7.25 -5.57
N GLY A 377 -25.56 7.66 -4.82
CA GLY A 377 -25.52 7.56 -3.37
C GLY A 377 -26.34 8.66 -2.66
N ALA A 378 -26.60 8.47 -1.39
CA ALA A 378 -27.28 9.44 -0.56
C ALA A 378 -26.38 10.65 -0.29
N VAL A 379 -26.90 11.86 -0.47
CA VAL A 379 -26.21 13.07 -0.04
C VAL A 379 -26.26 13.13 1.48
N LEU A 380 -25.15 12.82 2.11
CA LEU A 380 -25.04 12.82 3.56
C LEU A 380 -24.95 14.24 4.09
N GLN A 381 -25.81 14.56 5.07
CA GLN A 381 -25.74 15.84 5.77
C GLN A 381 -24.98 15.72 7.07
N LEU A 382 -24.54 16.88 7.59
CA LEU A 382 -23.86 16.92 8.86
C LEU A 382 -24.82 16.65 10.02
N ASN A 383 -25.85 17.48 10.17
CA ASN A 383 -26.73 17.50 11.36
C ASN A 383 -28.15 17.98 11.08
N ALA A 384 -28.61 17.94 9.85
CA ALA A 384 -29.99 18.30 9.57
C ALA A 384 -30.96 17.34 10.26
N ALA A 385 -32.12 17.85 10.63
CA ALA A 385 -33.14 17.03 11.24
C ALA A 385 -33.51 15.84 10.34
N PRO A 386 -33.67 14.64 10.90
CA PRO A 386 -34.17 13.50 10.15
C PRO A 386 -35.48 13.85 9.43
N GLY A 387 -35.61 13.51 8.18
CA GLY A 387 -36.75 13.88 7.32
C GLY A 387 -36.51 15.06 6.40
N THR A 388 -35.35 15.74 6.50
CA THR A 388 -34.98 16.75 5.51
C THR A 388 -34.63 16.06 4.19
N VAL A 389 -35.41 16.29 3.18
CA VAL A 389 -35.22 15.73 1.84
C VAL A 389 -34.21 16.59 1.10
N TYR A 390 -33.17 15.96 0.62
CA TYR A 390 -32.22 16.60 -0.26
C TYR A 390 -32.47 16.29 -1.69
N ASP A 391 -31.76 17.10 -2.45
CA ASP A 391 -31.84 17.10 -3.87
C ASP A 391 -31.76 15.70 -4.45
N ALA A 392 -32.70 15.46 -5.28
CA ALA A 392 -32.92 14.30 -6.03
C ALA A 392 -31.93 14.12 -7.20
N GLU A 393 -31.01 15.03 -7.41
CA GLU A 393 -30.09 15.01 -8.56
C GLU A 393 -29.26 13.73 -8.57
N MET A 394 -28.88 13.26 -7.39
CA MET A 394 -28.14 12.01 -7.23
C MET A 394 -29.00 10.75 -7.36
N MET A 395 -30.29 10.87 -7.47
CA MET A 395 -31.26 9.77 -7.55
C MET A 395 -32.11 9.82 -8.82
N ASN A 396 -31.60 10.40 -9.90
CA ASN A 396 -32.33 10.52 -11.18
C ASN A 396 -33.70 11.18 -11.02
N GLY A 397 -33.79 12.23 -10.24
CA GLY A 397 -35.05 12.95 -10.01
C GLY A 397 -35.94 12.37 -8.92
N GLN A 398 -35.50 11.34 -8.21
CA GLN A 398 -36.20 10.79 -7.08
C GLN A 398 -35.68 11.41 -5.76
N ASN A 399 -36.59 11.65 -4.81
CA ASN A 399 -36.18 12.10 -3.48
C ASN A 399 -35.32 11.03 -2.82
N ASN A 400 -34.20 11.45 -2.23
CA ASN A 400 -33.36 10.54 -1.48
C ASN A 400 -33.98 10.24 -0.11
N ILE A 401 -34.71 9.15 -0.05
CA ILE A 401 -35.42 8.74 1.17
C ILE A 401 -34.44 8.33 2.28
N ALA A 402 -33.26 7.84 1.93
CA ALA A 402 -32.27 7.39 2.92
C ALA A 402 -31.80 8.54 3.82
N THR A 403 -31.65 9.75 3.30
CA THR A 403 -31.23 10.92 4.11
C THR A 403 -32.31 11.38 5.12
N GLN A 404 -33.53 10.91 4.98
CA GLN A 404 -34.58 11.20 5.97
C GLN A 404 -34.36 10.50 7.31
N TYR A 405 -33.57 9.43 7.31
CA TYR A 405 -33.40 8.57 8.46
C TYR A 405 -32.07 8.72 9.20
N TYR A 406 -31.06 9.24 8.53
CA TYR A 406 -29.74 9.39 9.12
C TYR A 406 -28.93 10.58 8.52
N ASN A 407 -27.95 11.02 9.29
CA ASN A 407 -26.96 12.02 8.94
C ASN A 407 -25.67 11.71 9.69
N VAL A 408 -24.60 12.49 9.49
CA VAL A 408 -23.31 12.27 10.19
C VAL A 408 -23.49 12.22 11.69
N GLU A 409 -24.25 13.16 12.25
CA GLU A 409 -24.49 13.24 13.69
C GLU A 409 -25.16 11.96 14.23
N THR A 410 -26.22 11.51 13.59
CA THR A 410 -26.95 10.30 14.04
C THR A 410 -26.12 9.03 13.90
N MET A 411 -25.30 8.93 12.84
CA MET A 411 -24.36 7.82 12.65
C MET A 411 -23.29 7.80 13.74
N VAL A 412 -22.68 8.96 14.01
CA VAL A 412 -21.63 9.09 15.05
C VAL A 412 -22.18 8.79 16.42
N ASN A 413 -23.36 9.33 16.76
CA ASN A 413 -24.03 9.04 18.03
C ASN A 413 -24.38 7.56 18.16
N TYR A 414 -24.73 6.90 17.05
CA TYR A 414 -24.98 5.47 17.06
C TYR A 414 -23.73 4.66 17.41
N ILE A 415 -22.63 4.88 16.71
CA ILE A 415 -21.36 4.20 17.01
C ILE A 415 -20.86 4.53 18.42
N LYS A 416 -20.99 5.78 18.86
CA LYS A 416 -20.62 6.18 20.21
C LYS A 416 -21.34 5.38 21.29
N ASN A 417 -22.65 5.12 21.10
CA ASN A 417 -23.52 4.54 22.12
C ASN A 417 -23.73 3.01 21.95
N LYS A 418 -23.62 2.47 20.76
CA LYS A 418 -23.93 1.09 20.41
C LYS A 418 -22.76 0.33 19.79
N GLY A 419 -21.73 1.02 19.31
CA GLY A 419 -20.54 0.43 18.73
C GLY A 419 -19.66 -0.28 19.78
N LYS A 420 -18.77 -1.16 19.29
CA LYS A 420 -17.69 -1.73 20.11
C LYS A 420 -16.67 -0.62 20.45
N ALA A 421 -15.84 -0.84 21.44
CA ALA A 421 -14.92 0.18 21.94
C ALA A 421 -13.95 0.73 20.88
N ASN A 422 -13.59 -0.10 19.90
CA ASN A 422 -12.65 0.20 18.82
C ASN A 422 -13.31 0.37 17.44
N ASP A 423 -14.64 0.37 17.35
CA ASP A 423 -15.34 0.72 16.12
C ASP A 423 -15.17 2.21 15.80
N GLY A 424 -15.11 2.53 14.52
CA GLY A 424 -14.82 3.87 14.06
C GLY A 424 -15.60 4.27 12.81
N PHE A 425 -14.96 5.09 11.99
CA PHE A 425 -15.53 5.56 10.74
C PHE A 425 -14.56 5.41 9.58
N MET A 426 -15.13 5.30 8.38
CA MET A 426 -14.41 5.36 7.13
C MET A 426 -14.97 6.49 6.27
N LEU A 427 -14.10 7.19 5.55
CA LEU A 427 -14.43 8.30 4.66
C LEU A 427 -14.14 7.91 3.20
N TRP A 428 -15.14 7.94 2.38
CA TRP A 428 -15.03 7.97 0.93
C TRP A 428 -15.38 9.37 0.43
N GLN A 429 -14.41 10.23 0.07
CA GLN A 429 -12.97 10.09 0.11
C GLN A 429 -12.30 11.45 0.39
N LEU A 430 -10.96 11.47 0.56
CA LEU A 430 -10.19 12.71 0.66
C LEU A 430 -10.22 13.49 -0.66
N TRP A 431 -10.18 14.81 -0.55
CA TRP A 431 -10.12 15.77 -1.68
C TRP A 431 -11.25 15.65 -2.71
N LYS A 432 -12.36 15.09 -2.32
CA LYS A 432 -13.52 14.86 -3.18
C LYS A 432 -14.15 16.15 -3.73
N GLN A 433 -14.09 17.24 -2.99
CA GLN A 433 -14.71 18.54 -3.34
C GLN A 433 -14.33 19.10 -4.69
N ARG A 434 -13.30 18.54 -5.35
CA ARG A 434 -12.76 19.08 -6.59
C ARG A 434 -13.23 18.37 -7.83
N VAL A 435 -13.89 17.25 -7.67
CA VAL A 435 -14.14 16.33 -8.78
C VAL A 435 -15.51 16.50 -9.38
N HIS A 436 -16.49 16.89 -8.59
CA HIS A 436 -17.90 16.87 -8.94
C HIS A 436 -18.56 18.25 -8.79
N GLN A 437 -19.82 18.36 -9.17
CA GLN A 437 -20.64 19.53 -9.00
C GLN A 437 -20.63 20.05 -7.52
N PRO A 438 -20.89 21.33 -7.31
CA PRO A 438 -21.01 21.85 -5.94
C PRO A 438 -21.97 21.02 -5.11
N ALA A 439 -21.56 20.69 -3.90
CA ALA A 439 -22.41 19.97 -2.98
C ALA A 439 -23.68 20.78 -2.64
N PRO A 440 -24.84 20.14 -2.44
CA PRO A 440 -26.04 20.81 -1.93
C PRO A 440 -25.77 21.52 -0.61
N SER A 441 -26.52 22.60 -0.37
CA SER A 441 -26.42 23.32 0.90
C SER A 441 -26.66 22.41 2.09
N GLY A 442 -25.77 22.45 3.09
CA GLY A 442 -25.87 21.61 4.28
C GLY A 442 -25.30 20.20 4.14
N ALA A 443 -24.87 19.80 2.93
CA ALA A 443 -24.19 18.53 2.75
C ALA A 443 -22.88 18.51 3.56
N ALA A 444 -22.58 17.35 4.14
CA ALA A 444 -21.30 17.11 4.78
C ALA A 444 -20.19 17.02 3.72
N ASN A 445 -19.04 17.57 4.05
CA ASN A 445 -17.81 17.39 3.27
C ASN A 445 -16.75 16.71 4.13
N GLU A 446 -15.58 16.41 3.53
CA GLU A 446 -14.51 15.72 4.23
C GLU A 446 -14.07 16.42 5.52
N ASN A 447 -14.07 17.73 5.57
CA ASN A 447 -13.70 18.50 6.76
C ASN A 447 -14.80 18.46 7.82
N SER A 448 -16.04 18.81 7.45
CA SER A 448 -17.14 18.85 8.43
C SER A 448 -17.42 17.48 9.03
N ALA A 449 -17.42 16.43 8.22
CA ALA A 449 -17.62 15.05 8.68
C ALA A 449 -16.45 14.59 9.57
N GLY A 450 -15.20 14.76 9.11
CA GLY A 450 -14.02 14.30 9.85
C GLY A 450 -13.83 14.99 11.18
N GLN A 451 -14.00 16.32 11.22
CA GLN A 451 -13.94 17.09 12.45
C GLN A 451 -15.07 16.73 13.42
N TYR A 452 -16.27 16.44 12.91
CA TYR A 452 -17.38 15.99 13.75
C TYR A 452 -17.11 14.63 14.38
N VAL A 453 -16.64 13.67 13.58
CA VAL A 453 -16.21 12.35 14.08
C VAL A 453 -15.14 12.52 15.16
N CYS A 454 -14.09 13.30 14.89
CA CYS A 454 -12.99 13.50 15.81
C CYS A 454 -13.44 14.08 17.16
N ARG A 455 -14.30 15.10 17.15
CA ARG A 455 -14.77 15.76 18.39
C ARG A 455 -15.71 14.89 19.22
N ASN A 456 -16.39 13.94 18.61
CA ASN A 456 -17.42 13.14 19.28
C ASN A 456 -16.99 11.70 19.60
N LEU A 457 -15.90 11.23 18.99
CA LEU A 457 -15.27 9.96 19.33
C LEU A 457 -13.84 10.21 19.85
N PRO A 458 -13.30 9.33 20.70
CA PRO A 458 -11.95 9.49 21.24
C PRO A 458 -10.90 9.17 20.17
N LEU A 459 -10.80 10.01 19.15
CA LEU A 459 -9.73 9.95 18.17
C LEU A 459 -8.48 10.69 18.66
N PRO A 460 -7.28 10.28 18.26
CA PRO A 460 -6.07 11.05 18.51
C PRO A 460 -6.05 12.34 17.68
N GLY A 461 -5.21 13.29 18.06
CA GLY A 461 -4.89 14.45 17.24
C GLY A 461 -5.77 15.68 17.48
N ASP A 462 -5.57 16.69 16.65
CA ASP A 462 -6.28 17.98 16.71
C ASP A 462 -7.48 17.99 15.75
N CYS A 463 -8.67 17.96 16.33
CA CYS A 463 -9.93 17.97 15.58
C CYS A 463 -10.24 19.28 14.84
N ASN A 464 -9.40 20.31 14.98
CA ASN A 464 -9.56 21.56 14.24
C ASN A 464 -8.74 21.59 12.94
N GLN A 465 -7.83 20.63 12.76
CA GLN A 465 -7.11 20.52 11.50
C GLN A 465 -8.07 20.29 10.33
N THR A 466 -7.68 20.83 9.18
CA THR A 466 -8.46 20.75 7.95
C THR A 466 -7.68 20.03 6.86
N ILE A 467 -8.40 19.31 6.03
CA ILE A 467 -7.89 18.78 4.76
C ILE A 467 -7.82 19.97 3.80
N PRO A 468 -6.62 20.35 3.33
CA PRO A 468 -6.48 21.52 2.48
C PRO A 468 -7.07 21.25 1.09
N SER A 469 -7.39 22.33 0.41
CA SER A 469 -7.81 22.27 -0.96
C SER A 469 -6.57 22.06 -1.86
N LEU A 470 -6.44 20.89 -2.49
CA LEU A 470 -5.33 20.58 -3.40
C LEU A 470 -5.66 20.83 -4.88
N PRO A 471 -4.65 21.02 -5.76
CA PRO A 471 -4.87 21.08 -7.20
C PRO A 471 -5.49 19.77 -7.71
N LYS A 472 -6.48 19.88 -8.59
CA LYS A 472 -6.97 18.72 -9.34
C LYS A 472 -5.93 18.32 -10.38
N LEU A 473 -5.76 17.02 -10.58
CA LEU A 473 -4.93 16.47 -11.66
C LEU A 473 -5.50 16.76 -13.05
#